data_5d83cd4c51409e62e8f811ac3ef8de93
#
_entry.id   5d83cd4c51409e62e8f811ac3ef8de93
#
_cell.length_a   1.000
_cell.length_b   1.000
_cell.length_c   1.000
_cell.angle_alpha   90.00
_cell.angle_beta   90.00
_cell.angle_gamma   90.00
#
_symmetry.space_group_name_H-M   'P 1'
#
loop_
_entity.id
_entity.type
_entity.pdbx_description
1 polymer ?
#
loop_
_entity_poly.entity_id
_entity_poly.type
_entity_poly.pdbx_seq_one_letter_code
_entity_poly.pdbx_strand_id
1 'polypeptide(L)'
;MGLLTGKTALITGAARGIGKAIALKFASEGANVAFTDLFIDEEHGGLATEREIAALGVKAKGYASNAADFAQTADVVAKVKEEFGSVDILVNNAGITKDGLMLRMTEQQWDAVIAVNLKSAFNFIHACVPVMMRQCKGSIINMASVVGVHGNAGQSNYAASKAGLIALAKSVAQEMGPKGIRANAIAPGFIDTAMTQALSEEVRKEWASKIPLRRGGTTEDIANTALYLASDLSSYVSGQVIQVDGGMNM
;
A
#
# COMPACT_ATOMS: atom_id res chain seq x y z
N MET A 1 -8.84 22.35 8.62
CA MET A 1 -9.15 20.97 9.07
C MET A 1 -8.74 20.07 7.94
N GLY A 2 -7.85 19.08 8.18
CA GLY A 2 -7.35 18.19 7.12
C GLY A 2 -8.43 17.20 6.66
N LEU A 3 -8.25 16.63 5.48
CA LEU A 3 -9.19 15.68 4.84
C LEU A 3 -9.39 14.38 5.64
N LEU A 4 -8.44 14.03 6.51
CA LEU A 4 -8.47 12.79 7.30
C LEU A 4 -8.52 13.04 8.81
N THR A 5 -8.87 14.27 9.24
CA THR A 5 -8.95 14.61 10.66
C THR A 5 -9.86 13.64 11.43
N GLY A 6 -9.31 13.06 12.52
CA GLY A 6 -10.01 12.12 13.39
C GLY A 6 -10.12 10.69 12.85
N LYS A 7 -9.58 10.39 11.67
CA LYS A 7 -9.51 9.03 11.12
C LYS A 7 -8.23 8.33 11.58
N THR A 8 -8.26 7.00 11.63
CA THR A 8 -7.10 6.13 11.88
C THR A 8 -6.76 5.36 10.62
N ALA A 9 -5.52 5.50 10.15
CA ALA A 9 -4.99 4.73 9.03
C ALA A 9 -4.04 3.64 9.52
N LEU A 10 -4.18 2.43 8.97
CA LEU A 10 -3.23 1.34 9.11
C LEU A 10 -2.54 1.10 7.76
N ILE A 11 -1.20 1.21 7.73
CA ILE A 11 -0.41 1.12 6.49
C ILE A 11 0.66 0.05 6.64
N THR A 12 0.71 -0.92 5.72
CA THR A 12 1.69 -2.00 5.78
C THR A 12 2.95 -1.67 4.98
N GLY A 13 4.13 -2.08 5.48
CA GLY A 13 5.41 -1.81 4.82
C GLY A 13 5.73 -0.31 4.77
N ALA A 14 5.53 0.41 5.87
CA ALA A 14 5.60 1.87 5.86
C ALA A 14 6.79 2.47 6.63
N ALA A 15 7.80 1.68 6.99
CA ALA A 15 9.04 2.23 7.54
C ALA A 15 9.81 3.09 6.51
N ARG A 16 9.56 2.92 5.21
CA ARG A 16 10.25 3.63 4.12
C ARG A 16 9.42 3.70 2.83
N GLY A 17 9.97 4.40 1.81
CA GLY A 17 9.45 4.41 0.45
C GLY A 17 8.02 4.95 0.31
N ILE A 18 7.22 4.31 -0.54
CA ILE A 18 5.83 4.72 -0.82
C ILE A 18 4.98 4.67 0.44
N GLY A 19 5.11 3.60 1.24
CA GLY A 19 4.33 3.45 2.47
C GLY A 19 4.59 4.59 3.47
N LYS A 20 5.86 4.97 3.67
CA LYS A 20 6.23 6.13 4.49
C LYS A 20 5.66 7.44 3.94
N ALA A 21 5.75 7.67 2.63
CA ALA A 21 5.20 8.88 2.01
C ALA A 21 3.68 8.98 2.20
N ILE A 22 2.95 7.86 2.07
CA ILE A 22 1.51 7.79 2.34
C ILE A 22 1.25 8.10 3.82
N ALA A 23 2.03 7.52 4.74
CA ALA A 23 1.88 7.72 6.18
C ALA A 23 2.05 9.19 6.57
N LEU A 24 3.10 9.85 6.08
CA LEU A 24 3.36 11.27 6.31
C LEU A 24 2.26 12.16 5.68
N LYS A 25 1.81 11.84 4.46
CA LYS A 25 0.72 12.57 3.81
C LYS A 25 -0.59 12.46 4.57
N PHE A 26 -0.95 11.27 5.05
CA PHE A 26 -2.16 11.07 5.84
C PHE A 26 -2.08 11.79 7.19
N ALA A 27 -0.92 11.76 7.84
CA ALA A 27 -0.66 12.49 9.08
C ALA A 27 -0.78 14.01 8.88
N SER A 28 -0.23 14.57 7.81
CA SER A 28 -0.34 16.00 7.49
C SER A 28 -1.79 16.45 7.25
N GLU A 29 -2.67 15.50 6.89
CA GLU A 29 -4.12 15.71 6.73
C GLU A 29 -4.92 15.35 7.99
N GLY A 30 -4.23 15.15 9.12
CA GLY A 30 -4.83 14.98 10.45
C GLY A 30 -5.25 13.53 10.80
N ALA A 31 -4.80 12.52 10.04
CA ALA A 31 -5.04 11.13 10.41
C ALA A 31 -4.07 10.67 11.51
N ASN A 32 -4.57 9.91 12.47
CA ASN A 32 -3.71 9.05 13.29
C ASN A 32 -3.17 7.90 12.42
N VAL A 33 -1.91 7.54 12.60
CA VAL A 33 -1.24 6.55 11.75
C VAL A 33 -0.67 5.41 12.59
N ALA A 34 -1.22 4.22 12.39
CA ALA A 34 -0.60 2.96 12.73
C ALA A 34 0.11 2.40 11.48
N PHE A 35 1.29 1.85 11.61
CA PHE A 35 1.95 1.21 10.47
C PHE A 35 2.67 -0.07 10.88
N THR A 36 2.90 -0.95 9.91
CA THR A 36 3.67 -2.18 10.14
C THR A 36 4.87 -2.25 9.21
N ASP A 37 5.92 -2.88 9.71
CA ASP A 37 7.04 -3.35 8.91
C ASP A 37 7.63 -4.61 9.58
N LEU A 38 8.57 -5.31 8.93
CA LEU A 38 9.26 -6.44 9.55
C LEU A 38 10.03 -6.04 10.79
N PHE A 39 10.62 -4.85 10.77
CA PHE A 39 11.40 -4.28 11.85
C PHE A 39 10.95 -2.85 12.15
N ILE A 40 10.77 -2.53 13.42
CA ILE A 40 10.50 -1.17 13.91
C ILE A 40 11.65 -0.79 14.85
N ASP A 41 12.77 -0.43 14.26
CA ASP A 41 14.00 -0.03 14.92
C ASP A 41 14.65 1.17 14.22
N GLU A 42 15.80 1.64 14.73
CA GLU A 42 16.54 2.75 14.12
C GLU A 42 17.23 2.35 12.82
N GLU A 43 17.76 1.13 12.75
CA GLU A 43 18.54 0.64 11.63
C GLU A 43 17.69 0.54 10.35
N HIS A 44 16.44 0.07 10.48
CA HIS A 44 15.50 -0.09 9.37
C HIS A 44 14.58 1.12 9.16
N GLY A 45 14.75 2.18 9.98
CA GLY A 45 14.04 3.45 9.83
C GLY A 45 12.62 3.48 10.41
N GLY A 46 12.15 2.40 11.04
CA GLY A 46 10.80 2.33 11.61
C GLY A 46 10.57 3.36 12.71
N LEU A 47 11.49 3.46 13.69
CA LEU A 47 11.39 4.45 14.76
C LEU A 47 11.55 5.89 14.26
N ALA A 48 12.40 6.12 13.26
CA ALA A 48 12.53 7.44 12.64
C ALA A 48 11.21 7.86 11.98
N THR A 49 10.57 6.97 11.22
CA THR A 49 9.27 7.23 10.59
C THR A 49 8.17 7.50 11.63
N GLU A 50 8.14 6.75 12.74
CA GLU A 50 7.18 6.99 13.83
C GLU A 50 7.34 8.41 14.41
N ARG A 51 8.58 8.84 14.69
CA ARG A 51 8.87 10.20 15.16
C ARG A 51 8.48 11.29 14.16
N GLU A 52 8.78 11.08 12.88
CA GLU A 52 8.42 12.03 11.83
C GLU A 52 6.90 12.21 11.71
N ILE A 53 6.13 11.12 11.80
CA ILE A 53 4.67 11.17 11.79
C ILE A 53 4.15 11.87 13.04
N ALA A 54 4.66 11.52 14.23
CA ALA A 54 4.26 12.13 15.50
C ALA A 54 4.55 13.64 15.55
N ALA A 55 5.63 14.09 14.91
CA ALA A 55 5.98 15.51 14.80
C ALA A 55 4.93 16.34 14.06
N LEU A 56 4.04 15.72 13.28
CA LEU A 56 2.90 16.37 12.62
C LEU A 56 1.68 16.56 13.56
N GLY A 57 1.81 16.21 14.84
CA GLY A 57 0.79 16.46 15.87
C GLY A 57 -0.32 15.40 15.93
N VAL A 58 -0.13 14.25 15.32
CA VAL A 58 -1.07 13.12 15.35
C VAL A 58 -0.51 11.94 16.14
N LYS A 59 -1.36 11.00 16.53
CA LYS A 59 -0.91 9.75 17.12
C LYS A 59 -0.23 8.89 16.07
N ALA A 60 0.98 8.41 16.36
CA ALA A 60 1.76 7.53 15.49
C ALA A 60 2.26 6.32 16.27
N LYS A 61 2.23 5.13 15.64
CA LYS A 61 2.85 3.93 16.20
C LYS A 61 3.19 2.90 15.14
N GLY A 62 4.44 2.42 15.17
CA GLY A 62 4.91 1.30 14.37
C GLY A 62 4.76 -0.03 15.11
N TYR A 63 4.42 -1.10 14.38
CA TYR A 63 4.30 -2.46 14.90
C TYR A 63 5.18 -3.38 14.05
N ALA A 64 6.14 -4.05 14.68
CA ALA A 64 6.92 -5.09 14.04
C ALA A 64 6.02 -6.30 13.76
N SER A 65 5.89 -6.69 12.50
CA SER A 65 5.02 -7.80 12.09
C SER A 65 5.41 -8.35 10.73
N ASN A 66 5.40 -9.68 10.62
CA ASN A 66 5.43 -10.33 9.32
C ASN A 66 4.01 -10.32 8.71
N ALA A 67 3.80 -9.49 7.71
CA ALA A 67 2.51 -9.34 7.03
C ALA A 67 1.97 -10.65 6.40
N ALA A 68 2.85 -11.60 6.06
CA ALA A 68 2.46 -12.91 5.54
C ALA A 68 1.97 -13.88 6.63
N ASP A 69 2.18 -13.57 7.91
CA ASP A 69 1.71 -14.35 9.05
C ASP A 69 0.29 -13.91 9.45
N PHE A 70 -0.66 -14.83 9.32
CA PHE A 70 -2.09 -14.56 9.56
C PHE A 70 -2.37 -14.19 11.03
N ALA A 71 -1.73 -14.90 11.99
CA ALA A 71 -1.97 -14.67 13.41
C ALA A 71 -1.36 -13.33 13.86
N GLN A 72 -0.10 -13.05 13.48
CA GLN A 72 0.53 -11.75 13.78
C GLN A 72 -0.27 -10.57 13.22
N THR A 73 -0.83 -10.72 12.01
CA THR A 73 -1.67 -9.69 11.42
C THR A 73 -2.93 -9.42 12.24
N ALA A 74 -3.61 -10.48 12.68
CA ALA A 74 -4.79 -10.36 13.53
C ALA A 74 -4.46 -9.66 14.87
N ASP A 75 -3.35 -10.02 15.51
CA ASP A 75 -2.87 -9.41 16.75
C ASP A 75 -2.57 -7.92 16.58
N VAL A 76 -1.90 -7.55 15.47
CA VAL A 76 -1.63 -6.13 15.18
C VAL A 76 -2.92 -5.35 15.01
N VAL A 77 -3.88 -5.84 14.23
CA VAL A 77 -5.16 -5.14 14.02
C VAL A 77 -5.93 -4.99 15.33
N ALA A 78 -5.89 -6.00 16.22
CA ALA A 78 -6.49 -5.93 17.55
C ALA A 78 -5.84 -4.81 18.40
N LYS A 79 -4.49 -4.75 18.44
CA LYS A 79 -3.75 -3.69 19.12
C LYS A 79 -4.05 -2.29 18.57
N VAL A 80 -4.11 -2.15 17.23
CA VAL A 80 -4.47 -0.87 16.60
C VAL A 80 -5.88 -0.47 17.01
N LYS A 81 -6.85 -1.39 17.01
CA LYS A 81 -8.22 -1.12 17.46
C LYS A 81 -8.26 -0.70 18.93
N GLU A 82 -7.51 -1.36 19.79
CA GLU A 82 -7.44 -1.04 21.22
C GLU A 82 -6.81 0.33 21.45
N GLU A 83 -5.66 0.61 20.82
CA GLU A 83 -4.89 1.80 21.08
C GLU A 83 -5.42 3.05 20.36
N PHE A 84 -5.95 2.91 19.14
CA PHE A 84 -6.41 4.03 18.30
C PHE A 84 -7.94 4.20 18.30
N GLY A 85 -8.69 3.21 18.75
CA GLY A 85 -10.15 3.24 18.82
C GLY A 85 -10.86 2.87 17.53
N SER A 86 -10.24 3.00 16.35
CA SER A 86 -10.81 2.67 15.03
C SER A 86 -9.76 2.18 14.06
N VAL A 87 -10.21 1.61 12.93
CA VAL A 87 -9.43 1.44 11.70
C VAL A 87 -10.32 1.92 10.56
N ASP A 88 -10.09 3.15 10.12
CA ASP A 88 -10.91 3.80 9.08
C ASP A 88 -10.35 3.58 7.69
N ILE A 89 -9.03 3.46 7.59
CA ILE A 89 -8.30 3.32 6.33
C ILE A 89 -7.29 2.18 6.48
N LEU A 90 -7.29 1.26 5.51
CA LEU A 90 -6.25 0.24 5.37
C LEU A 90 -5.51 0.44 4.05
N VAL A 91 -4.18 0.56 4.11
CA VAL A 91 -3.31 0.58 2.93
C VAL A 91 -2.43 -0.66 2.92
N ASN A 92 -2.72 -1.61 2.04
CA ASN A 92 -1.92 -2.79 1.80
C ASN A 92 -0.78 -2.43 0.84
N ASN A 93 0.35 -1.97 1.40
CA ASN A 93 1.51 -1.52 0.64
C ASN A 93 2.70 -2.50 0.73
N ALA A 94 2.79 -3.33 1.76
CA ALA A 94 3.88 -4.31 1.91
C ALA A 94 4.05 -5.14 0.63
N GLY A 95 5.29 -5.27 0.17
CA GLY A 95 5.58 -6.03 -1.04
C GLY A 95 7.07 -6.16 -1.32
N ILE A 96 7.41 -7.22 -2.03
CA ILE A 96 8.77 -7.55 -2.49
C ILE A 96 8.75 -7.94 -3.96
N THR A 97 9.93 -7.92 -4.58
CA THR A 97 10.18 -8.54 -5.88
C THR A 97 11.21 -9.66 -5.73
N LYS A 98 11.08 -10.71 -6.53
CA LYS A 98 12.04 -11.81 -6.71
C LYS A 98 12.03 -12.17 -8.18
N ASP A 99 12.64 -11.32 -8.99
CA ASP A 99 12.57 -11.37 -10.44
C ASP A 99 13.38 -12.55 -11.01
N GLY A 100 12.89 -13.12 -12.09
CA GLY A 100 13.50 -14.22 -12.81
C GLY A 100 12.67 -14.62 -14.02
N LEU A 101 13.32 -15.01 -15.12
CA LEU A 101 12.61 -15.56 -16.28
C LEU A 101 11.83 -16.82 -15.87
N MET A 102 10.65 -17.04 -16.44
CA MET A 102 9.73 -18.13 -16.08
C MET A 102 10.45 -19.49 -15.99
N LEU A 103 11.30 -19.79 -16.94
CA LEU A 103 12.05 -21.06 -16.96
C LEU A 103 13.03 -21.22 -15.78
N ARG A 104 13.49 -20.13 -15.19
CA ARG A 104 14.49 -20.13 -14.10
C ARG A 104 13.90 -19.71 -12.75
N MET A 105 12.64 -19.31 -12.72
CA MET A 105 11.95 -18.90 -11.49
C MET A 105 11.77 -20.13 -10.60
N THR A 106 12.26 -20.05 -9.36
CA THR A 106 12.08 -21.12 -8.38
C THR A 106 10.74 -21.02 -7.68
N GLU A 107 10.25 -22.14 -7.16
CA GLU A 107 9.05 -22.19 -6.32
C GLU A 107 9.17 -21.26 -5.11
N GLN A 108 10.34 -21.22 -4.47
CA GLN A 108 10.61 -20.33 -3.33
C GLN A 108 10.51 -18.85 -3.70
N GLN A 109 10.94 -18.45 -4.90
CA GLN A 109 10.79 -17.07 -5.38
C GLN A 109 9.32 -16.75 -5.63
N TRP A 110 8.58 -17.67 -6.21
CA TRP A 110 7.15 -17.54 -6.44
C TRP A 110 6.39 -17.41 -5.11
N ASP A 111 6.56 -18.36 -4.21
CA ASP A 111 5.83 -18.43 -2.94
C ASP A 111 6.11 -17.22 -2.06
N ALA A 112 7.37 -16.78 -1.98
CA ALA A 112 7.74 -15.60 -1.20
C ALA A 112 7.00 -14.34 -1.70
N VAL A 113 6.92 -14.13 -3.02
CA VAL A 113 6.24 -12.97 -3.59
C VAL A 113 4.72 -13.06 -3.38
N ILE A 114 4.12 -14.22 -3.61
CA ILE A 114 2.67 -14.42 -3.36
C ILE A 114 2.34 -14.23 -1.88
N ALA A 115 3.15 -14.78 -0.99
CA ALA A 115 2.93 -14.66 0.46
C ALA A 115 3.01 -13.20 0.94
N VAL A 116 4.05 -12.47 0.53
CA VAL A 116 4.26 -11.10 1.02
C VAL A 116 3.36 -10.09 0.31
N ASN A 117 3.13 -10.21 -1.01
CA ASN A 117 2.39 -9.20 -1.75
C ASN A 117 0.87 -9.42 -1.71
N LEU A 118 0.41 -10.66 -1.87
CA LEU A 118 -1.02 -10.94 -2.03
C LEU A 118 -1.65 -11.51 -0.77
N LYS A 119 -1.05 -12.57 -0.19
CA LYS A 119 -1.61 -13.17 1.03
C LYS A 119 -1.61 -12.19 2.20
N SER A 120 -0.59 -11.32 2.32
CA SER A 120 -0.55 -10.27 3.33
C SER A 120 -1.77 -9.35 3.26
N ALA A 121 -2.12 -8.90 2.06
CA ALA A 121 -3.29 -8.04 1.86
C ALA A 121 -4.59 -8.75 2.25
N PHE A 122 -4.73 -10.04 1.89
CA PHE A 122 -5.85 -10.85 2.37
C PHE A 122 -5.87 -10.90 3.91
N ASN A 123 -4.74 -11.15 4.57
CA ASN A 123 -4.66 -11.22 6.03
C ASN A 123 -5.15 -9.92 6.69
N PHE A 124 -4.63 -8.75 6.24
CA PHE A 124 -5.02 -7.46 6.79
C PHE A 124 -6.47 -7.09 6.47
N ILE A 125 -6.97 -7.37 5.26
CA ILE A 125 -8.38 -7.15 4.91
C ILE A 125 -9.27 -7.99 5.80
N HIS A 126 -8.96 -9.29 5.96
CA HIS A 126 -9.71 -10.22 6.80
C HIS A 126 -9.78 -9.74 8.26
N ALA A 127 -8.68 -9.22 8.81
CA ALA A 127 -8.64 -8.73 10.18
C ALA A 127 -9.33 -7.35 10.36
N CYS A 128 -9.23 -6.44 9.36
CA CYS A 128 -9.79 -5.10 9.44
C CYS A 128 -11.29 -5.04 9.13
N VAL A 129 -11.80 -5.87 8.20
CA VAL A 129 -13.21 -5.86 7.77
C VAL A 129 -14.19 -5.98 8.95
N PRO A 130 -14.02 -6.87 9.95
CA PRO A 130 -14.93 -6.93 11.10
C PRO A 130 -14.97 -5.63 11.93
N VAL A 131 -13.84 -4.89 11.97
CA VAL A 131 -13.77 -3.58 12.65
C VAL A 131 -14.54 -2.54 11.83
N MET A 132 -14.25 -2.43 10.54
CA MET A 132 -14.89 -1.49 9.62
C MET A 132 -16.39 -1.73 9.47
N MET A 133 -16.82 -3.01 9.48
CA MET A 133 -18.27 -3.36 9.45
C MET A 133 -19.01 -2.81 10.66
N ARG A 134 -18.43 -2.89 11.86
CA ARG A 134 -19.02 -2.29 13.07
C ARG A 134 -19.06 -0.77 13.03
N GLN A 135 -18.13 -0.15 12.32
CA GLN A 135 -18.07 1.29 12.08
C GLN A 135 -19.06 1.75 10.97
N CYS A 136 -19.57 0.81 10.16
CA CYS A 136 -20.33 1.08 8.93
C CYS A 136 -19.61 2.04 7.98
N LYS A 137 -18.29 2.05 8.00
CA LYS A 137 -17.43 2.90 7.17
C LYS A 137 -16.02 2.33 7.10
N GLY A 138 -15.39 2.43 5.92
CA GLY A 138 -13.99 2.04 5.73
C GLY A 138 -13.50 2.35 4.32
N SER A 139 -12.18 2.54 4.17
CA SER A 139 -11.52 2.63 2.87
C SER A 139 -10.32 1.69 2.84
N ILE A 140 -10.32 0.76 1.90
CA ILE A 140 -9.24 -0.21 1.66
C ILE A 140 -8.54 0.16 0.36
N ILE A 141 -7.22 0.27 0.40
CA ILE A 141 -6.37 0.65 -0.74
C ILE A 141 -5.30 -0.41 -0.91
N ASN A 142 -5.32 -1.12 -2.03
CA ASN A 142 -4.32 -2.11 -2.37
C ASN A 142 -3.27 -1.50 -3.31
N MET A 143 -1.99 -1.56 -2.91
CA MET A 143 -0.88 -1.10 -3.75
C MET A 143 -0.54 -2.18 -4.78
N ALA A 144 -1.20 -2.10 -5.94
CA ALA A 144 -0.93 -2.93 -7.10
C ALA A 144 0.34 -2.47 -7.85
N SER A 145 0.35 -2.55 -9.15
CA SER A 145 1.40 -2.05 -10.07
C SER A 145 0.85 -2.06 -11.49
N VAL A 146 1.39 -1.24 -12.37
CA VAL A 146 1.16 -1.37 -13.82
C VAL A 146 1.58 -2.76 -14.33
N VAL A 147 2.58 -3.38 -13.71
CA VAL A 147 2.99 -4.77 -13.99
C VAL A 147 1.88 -5.77 -13.69
N GLY A 148 1.01 -5.51 -12.71
CA GLY A 148 -0.18 -6.31 -12.43
C GLY A 148 -1.30 -6.12 -13.45
N VAL A 149 -1.26 -5.03 -14.23
CA VAL A 149 -2.26 -4.73 -15.28
C VAL A 149 -1.80 -5.30 -16.63
N HIS A 150 -0.51 -5.12 -16.99
CA HIS A 150 0.01 -5.41 -18.33
C HIS A 150 0.98 -6.60 -18.38
N GLY A 151 1.50 -7.05 -17.22
CA GLY A 151 2.58 -8.03 -17.17
C GLY A 151 3.96 -7.39 -17.41
N ASN A 152 5.02 -8.13 -17.11
CA ASN A 152 6.39 -7.79 -17.47
C ASN A 152 7.26 -9.05 -17.54
N ALA A 153 8.12 -9.16 -18.54
CA ALA A 153 9.04 -10.28 -18.66
C ALA A 153 9.97 -10.36 -17.43
N GLY A 154 10.13 -11.57 -16.88
CA GLY A 154 10.94 -11.80 -15.68
C GLY A 154 10.23 -11.49 -14.36
N GLN A 155 8.97 -11.07 -14.37
CA GLN A 155 8.19 -10.72 -13.19
C GLN A 155 6.85 -11.45 -13.08
N SER A 156 6.76 -12.69 -13.54
CA SER A 156 5.50 -13.44 -13.56
C SER A 156 4.86 -13.62 -12.16
N ASN A 157 5.68 -13.89 -11.12
CA ASN A 157 5.23 -13.95 -9.73
C ASN A 157 4.72 -12.59 -9.23
N TYR A 158 5.47 -11.51 -9.50
CA TYR A 158 5.10 -10.16 -9.11
C TYR A 158 3.84 -9.71 -9.85
N ALA A 159 3.78 -9.90 -11.18
CA ALA A 159 2.60 -9.61 -12.00
C ALA A 159 1.35 -10.32 -11.47
N ALA A 160 1.45 -11.64 -11.22
CA ALA A 160 0.34 -12.42 -10.67
C ALA A 160 -0.11 -11.88 -9.30
N SER A 161 0.85 -11.56 -8.39
CA SER A 161 0.53 -11.02 -7.08
C SER A 161 -0.18 -9.67 -7.17
N LYS A 162 0.28 -8.78 -8.06
CA LYS A 162 -0.28 -7.43 -8.22
C LYS A 162 -1.62 -7.44 -8.97
N ALA A 163 -1.82 -8.35 -9.93
CA ALA A 163 -3.12 -8.61 -10.53
C ALA A 163 -4.12 -9.18 -9.50
N GLY A 164 -3.66 -10.07 -8.63
CA GLY A 164 -4.46 -10.60 -7.53
C GLY A 164 -4.95 -9.49 -6.57
N LEU A 165 -4.12 -8.48 -6.26
CA LEU A 165 -4.53 -7.32 -5.45
C LEU A 165 -5.64 -6.50 -6.10
N ILE A 166 -5.63 -6.38 -7.43
CA ILE A 166 -6.68 -5.71 -8.21
C ILE A 166 -7.99 -6.49 -8.08
N ALA A 167 -7.94 -7.80 -8.34
CA ALA A 167 -9.12 -8.66 -8.22
C ALA A 167 -9.68 -8.69 -6.79
N LEU A 168 -8.79 -8.76 -5.78
CA LEU A 168 -9.16 -8.75 -4.38
C LEU A 168 -9.89 -7.44 -4.00
N ALA A 169 -9.42 -6.28 -4.48
CA ALA A 169 -10.10 -5.01 -4.25
C ALA A 169 -11.53 -5.01 -4.82
N LYS A 170 -11.72 -5.54 -6.02
CA LYS A 170 -13.04 -5.63 -6.68
C LYS A 170 -14.00 -6.55 -5.92
N SER A 171 -13.52 -7.72 -5.49
CA SER A 171 -14.34 -8.67 -4.71
C SER A 171 -14.77 -8.06 -3.37
N VAL A 172 -13.83 -7.47 -2.63
CA VAL A 172 -14.11 -6.81 -1.35
C VAL A 172 -15.06 -5.62 -1.53
N ALA A 173 -14.93 -4.84 -2.61
CA ALA A 173 -15.84 -3.74 -2.92
C ALA A 173 -17.29 -4.23 -3.10
N GLN A 174 -17.49 -5.38 -3.76
CA GLN A 174 -18.82 -5.97 -3.96
C GLN A 174 -19.40 -6.53 -2.65
N GLU A 175 -18.59 -7.28 -1.89
CA GLU A 175 -19.04 -7.92 -0.65
C GLU A 175 -19.31 -6.91 0.46
N MET A 176 -18.45 -5.89 0.59
CA MET A 176 -18.45 -4.97 1.73
C MET A 176 -19.10 -3.61 1.43
N GLY A 177 -19.42 -3.33 0.17
CA GLY A 177 -20.13 -2.11 -0.24
C GLY A 177 -21.42 -1.85 0.54
N PRO A 178 -22.30 -2.86 0.75
CA PRO A 178 -23.51 -2.70 1.56
C PRO A 178 -23.26 -2.31 3.02
N LYS A 179 -22.02 -2.41 3.49
CA LYS A 179 -21.57 -2.01 4.84
C LYS A 179 -20.83 -0.67 4.85
N GLY A 180 -20.88 0.09 3.75
CA GLY A 180 -20.21 1.39 3.66
C GLY A 180 -18.68 1.30 3.53
N ILE A 181 -18.14 0.14 3.17
CA ILE A 181 -16.70 -0.06 2.99
C ILE A 181 -16.38 -0.02 1.50
N ARG A 182 -15.45 0.86 1.12
CA ARG A 182 -14.92 0.95 -0.23
C ARG A 182 -13.59 0.22 -0.33
N ALA A 183 -13.31 -0.38 -1.47
CA ALA A 183 -12.01 -1.00 -1.73
C ALA A 183 -11.56 -0.68 -3.16
N ASN A 184 -10.33 -0.18 -3.30
CA ASN A 184 -9.75 0.21 -4.58
C ASN A 184 -8.29 -0.24 -4.67
N ALA A 185 -7.72 -0.20 -5.86
CA ALA A 185 -6.32 -0.44 -6.10
C ALA A 185 -5.65 0.80 -6.72
N ILE A 186 -4.40 1.06 -6.34
CA ILE A 186 -3.51 1.99 -7.05
C ILE A 186 -2.50 1.14 -7.80
N ALA A 187 -2.27 1.43 -9.07
CA ALA A 187 -1.27 0.78 -9.91
C ALA A 187 -0.16 1.79 -10.27
N PRO A 188 0.90 1.91 -9.43
CA PRO A 188 2.04 2.76 -9.72
C PRO A 188 2.79 2.30 -10.98
N GLY A 189 3.28 3.26 -11.77
CA GLY A 189 4.24 3.03 -12.83
C GLY A 189 5.68 3.05 -12.31
N PHE A 190 6.58 3.71 -13.05
CA PHE A 190 7.96 3.91 -12.65
C PHE A 190 8.05 5.04 -11.61
N ILE A 191 8.27 4.69 -10.34
CA ILE A 191 8.31 5.63 -9.22
C ILE A 191 9.74 5.75 -8.68
N ASP A 192 10.21 6.98 -8.48
CA ASP A 192 11.52 7.27 -7.91
C ASP A 192 11.54 6.91 -6.42
N THR A 193 12.23 5.81 -6.13
CA THR A 193 12.40 5.23 -4.78
C THR A 193 13.85 4.76 -4.64
N ALA A 194 14.28 4.41 -3.43
CA ALA A 194 15.61 3.84 -3.23
C ALA A 194 15.89 2.62 -4.14
N MET A 195 14.85 1.86 -4.50
CA MET A 195 14.96 0.71 -5.40
C MET A 195 15.28 1.15 -6.84
N THR A 196 14.65 2.20 -7.35
CA THR A 196 14.86 2.71 -8.71
C THR A 196 16.08 3.63 -8.80
N GLN A 197 16.47 4.27 -7.71
CA GLN A 197 17.71 5.05 -7.61
C GLN A 197 18.98 4.18 -7.71
N ALA A 198 18.89 2.89 -7.41
CA ALA A 198 19.98 1.94 -7.63
C ALA A 198 20.27 1.66 -9.12
N LEU A 199 19.38 2.06 -10.04
CA LEU A 199 19.59 1.97 -11.49
C LEU A 199 20.51 3.08 -11.97
N SER A 200 21.28 2.81 -13.05
CA SER A 200 22.15 3.85 -13.65
C SER A 200 21.34 5.04 -14.17
N GLU A 201 21.99 6.20 -14.29
CA GLU A 201 21.33 7.41 -14.78
C GLU A 201 20.83 7.26 -16.22
N GLU A 202 21.58 6.50 -17.07
CA GLU A 202 21.17 6.21 -18.44
C GLU A 202 19.87 5.42 -18.48
N VAL A 203 19.74 4.36 -17.66
CA VAL A 203 18.54 3.54 -17.56
C VAL A 203 17.36 4.40 -17.09
N ARG A 204 17.57 5.26 -16.08
CA ARG A 204 16.50 6.15 -15.59
C ARG A 204 16.05 7.15 -16.66
N LYS A 205 16.98 7.74 -17.42
CA LYS A 205 16.66 8.62 -18.54
C LYS A 205 15.92 7.91 -19.67
N GLU A 206 16.33 6.68 -19.99
CA GLU A 206 15.64 5.85 -20.98
C GLU A 206 14.19 5.59 -20.57
N TRP A 207 13.95 5.19 -19.31
CA TRP A 207 12.60 4.99 -18.80
C TRP A 207 11.76 6.27 -18.84
N ALA A 208 12.33 7.39 -18.35
CA ALA A 208 11.65 8.68 -18.37
C ALA A 208 11.28 9.13 -19.80
N SER A 209 12.10 8.80 -20.79
CA SER A 209 11.83 9.14 -22.20
C SER A 209 10.62 8.39 -22.78
N LYS A 210 10.29 7.22 -22.24
CA LYS A 210 9.14 6.40 -22.65
C LYS A 210 7.82 6.81 -21.96
N ILE A 211 7.92 7.58 -20.88
CA ILE A 211 6.76 8.08 -20.13
C ILE A 211 6.27 9.38 -20.80
N PRO A 212 4.98 9.51 -21.16
CA PRO A 212 4.46 10.74 -21.76
C PRO A 212 4.73 12.02 -20.96
N LEU A 213 4.64 11.97 -19.62
CA LEU A 213 4.98 13.10 -18.75
C LEU A 213 6.50 13.36 -18.60
N ARG A 214 7.35 12.57 -19.30
CA ARG A 214 8.81 12.77 -19.40
C ARG A 214 9.55 12.76 -18.06
N ARG A 215 8.99 12.16 -17.04
CA ARG A 215 9.61 11.96 -15.72
C ARG A 215 9.13 10.67 -15.08
N GLY A 216 9.91 10.13 -14.17
CA GLY A 216 9.41 9.17 -13.17
C GLY A 216 8.39 9.84 -12.24
N GLY A 217 7.48 9.06 -11.69
CA GLY A 217 6.62 9.52 -10.61
C GLY A 217 7.40 9.61 -9.30
N THR A 218 6.93 10.41 -8.37
CA THR A 218 7.46 10.50 -7.01
C THR A 218 6.61 9.68 -6.05
N THR A 219 7.14 9.37 -4.87
CA THR A 219 6.34 8.76 -3.80
C THR A 219 5.18 9.66 -3.38
N GLU A 220 5.31 10.98 -3.54
CA GLU A 220 4.25 11.95 -3.27
C GLU A 220 3.12 11.87 -4.31
N ASP A 221 3.40 11.62 -5.60
CA ASP A 221 2.35 11.39 -6.62
C ASP A 221 1.44 10.23 -6.20
N ILE A 222 2.03 9.17 -5.64
CA ILE A 222 1.27 8.02 -5.13
C ILE A 222 0.52 8.38 -3.83
N ALA A 223 1.16 9.09 -2.91
CA ALA A 223 0.56 9.48 -1.64
C ALA A 223 -0.66 10.40 -1.83
N ASN A 224 -0.63 11.30 -2.82
CA ASN A 224 -1.75 12.15 -3.18
C ASN A 224 -2.96 11.34 -3.72
N THR A 225 -2.70 10.33 -4.55
CA THR A 225 -3.76 9.41 -5.02
C THR A 225 -4.31 8.55 -3.87
N ALA A 226 -3.46 8.09 -2.97
CA ALA A 226 -3.88 7.36 -1.78
C ALA A 226 -4.75 8.26 -0.86
N LEU A 227 -4.39 9.54 -0.68
CA LEU A 227 -5.19 10.51 0.06
C LEU A 227 -6.58 10.69 -0.55
N TYR A 228 -6.67 10.85 -1.88
CA TYR A 228 -7.96 10.91 -2.57
C TYR A 228 -8.81 9.69 -2.25
N LEU A 229 -8.28 8.48 -2.38
CA LEU A 229 -9.01 7.24 -2.11
C LEU A 229 -9.35 7.04 -0.62
N ALA A 230 -8.54 7.56 0.29
CA ALA A 230 -8.77 7.49 1.73
C ALA A 230 -9.85 8.49 2.21
N SER A 231 -10.03 9.60 1.50
CA SER A 231 -10.90 10.70 1.88
C SER A 231 -12.33 10.54 1.36
N ASP A 232 -13.22 11.42 1.84
CA ASP A 232 -14.61 11.47 1.38
C ASP A 232 -14.75 12.06 -0.04
N LEU A 233 -13.67 12.63 -0.61
CA LEU A 233 -13.61 13.04 -2.03
C LEU A 233 -13.86 11.86 -3.00
N SER A 234 -13.60 10.64 -2.57
CA SER A 234 -13.80 9.41 -3.33
C SER A 234 -14.98 8.56 -2.81
N SER A 235 -15.97 9.20 -2.15
CA SER A 235 -17.09 8.50 -1.49
C SER A 235 -17.89 7.58 -2.41
N TYR A 236 -17.89 7.84 -3.73
CA TYR A 236 -18.58 7.02 -4.74
C TYR A 236 -17.61 6.22 -5.64
N VAL A 237 -16.34 6.07 -5.23
CA VAL A 237 -15.29 5.33 -5.95
C VAL A 237 -14.99 4.03 -5.21
N SER A 238 -15.41 2.89 -5.78
CA SER A 238 -15.17 1.55 -5.23
C SER A 238 -14.97 0.54 -6.35
N GLY A 239 -14.10 -0.45 -6.14
CA GLY A 239 -13.76 -1.47 -7.13
C GLY A 239 -12.86 -0.98 -8.27
N GLN A 240 -12.28 0.22 -8.17
CA GLN A 240 -11.50 0.84 -9.24
C GLN A 240 -10.00 0.54 -9.14
N VAL A 241 -9.32 0.63 -10.29
CA VAL A 241 -7.87 0.59 -10.41
C VAL A 241 -7.41 1.93 -10.95
N ILE A 242 -6.68 2.69 -10.15
CA ILE A 242 -6.12 3.98 -10.58
C ILE A 242 -4.66 3.77 -10.96
N GLN A 243 -4.35 3.88 -12.24
CA GLN A 243 -2.95 3.90 -12.70
C GLN A 243 -2.36 5.28 -12.42
N VAL A 244 -1.17 5.29 -11.78
CA VAL A 244 -0.40 6.50 -11.48
C VAL A 244 0.98 6.30 -12.10
N ASP A 245 1.08 6.52 -13.41
CA ASP A 245 2.20 6.07 -14.23
C ASP A 245 2.67 7.12 -15.26
N GLY A 246 2.10 8.33 -15.22
CA GLY A 246 2.46 9.40 -16.15
C GLY A 246 2.05 9.13 -17.62
N GLY A 247 1.09 8.21 -17.83
CA GLY A 247 0.64 7.76 -19.15
C GLY A 247 1.51 6.67 -19.77
N MET A 248 2.35 6.01 -18.97
CA MET A 248 3.26 4.97 -19.45
C MET A 248 2.53 3.78 -20.11
N ASN A 249 1.33 3.46 -19.62
CA ASN A 249 0.53 2.33 -20.09
C ASN A 249 -0.89 2.79 -20.46
N MET A 250 -0.98 3.50 -21.55
CA MET A 250 -2.26 3.89 -22.15
C MET A 250 -2.72 2.87 -23.18
#